data_5fad2f8f0a6f4617dcafa856f61c1186
#
_entry.id   5fad2f8f0a6f4617dcafa856f61c1186
#
_cell.length_a   1.000
_cell.length_b   1.000
_cell.length_c   1.000
_cell.angle_alpha   90.00
_cell.angle_beta   90.00
_cell.angle_gamma   90.00
#
_symmetry.space_group_name_H-M   'P 1'
#
loop_
_entity.id
_entity.type
_entity.pdbx_description
1 polymer ?
#
loop_
_entity_poly.entity_id
_entity_poly.type
_entity_poly.pdbx_seq_one_letter_code
_entity_poly.pdbx_strand_id
1 'polypeptide(L)'
;MGKRLLLDCTLRDGGYINDWEFGHDNMVNIFEHVVGSGVDCIEIGYLNGSSSFNPDRSMMPDTASVQTIFGQLDRKNTMVLGMIDFETCDIKNLQPCEESCLDGIRVTFKKDRLVPAMAFCREVKALGYQVFFQLASITGYSDEELLEVCRLTNDVKPYALSIVDTYGLMEPDDLEHVAGILDAGLDPDITLGFHAHNNLQLGYINTATVLALETERDVLVDGSLYGMGKSAGNAPLELVALYMNEHCGKHYEITRMQEAIVTSVMDFQRITPWGYQLTYYIAAANRVHPNYVRYLMDERTLPVTAINEILQRIPDDQKLEKNRQLIEQLYADWRKEACDDAERIVKREYET
;
A
#
# COMPACT_ATOMS: atom_id res chain seq x y z
N MET A 1 26.92 -4.62 3.14
CA MET A 1 25.64 -4.03 2.73
C MET A 1 24.77 -5.12 2.10
N GLY A 2 23.56 -5.34 2.61
CA GLY A 2 22.64 -6.35 2.11
C GLY A 2 22.16 -6.05 0.68
N LYS A 3 21.44 -7.00 0.08
CA LYS A 3 20.87 -6.83 -1.26
C LYS A 3 19.82 -5.72 -1.24
N ARG A 4 19.66 -5.04 -2.37
CA ARG A 4 18.56 -4.12 -2.64
C ARG A 4 17.66 -4.77 -3.68
N LEU A 5 16.38 -4.98 -3.36
CA LEU A 5 15.42 -5.74 -4.16
C LEU A 5 14.27 -4.83 -4.57
N LEU A 6 13.76 -5.00 -5.79
CA LEU A 6 12.63 -4.26 -6.35
C LEU A 6 11.44 -5.18 -6.57
N LEU A 7 10.27 -4.76 -6.06
CA LEU A 7 9.00 -5.44 -6.25
C LEU A 7 8.04 -4.56 -7.05
N ASP A 8 7.45 -5.12 -8.10
CA ASP A 8 6.29 -4.51 -8.77
C ASP A 8 4.99 -4.91 -8.08
N CYS A 9 4.15 -3.94 -7.75
CA CYS A 9 2.82 -4.16 -7.19
C CYS A 9 1.68 -3.62 -8.07
N THR A 10 1.90 -3.43 -9.38
CA THR A 10 0.93 -2.83 -10.30
C THR A 10 -0.40 -3.58 -10.31
N LEU A 11 -0.36 -4.91 -10.49
CA LEU A 11 -1.58 -5.73 -10.58
C LEU A 11 -2.32 -5.84 -9.26
N ARG A 12 -1.67 -5.58 -8.14
CA ARG A 12 -2.31 -5.61 -6.82
C ARG A 12 -2.80 -4.21 -6.40
N ASP A 13 -1.88 -3.26 -6.21
CA ASP A 13 -2.25 -1.94 -5.68
C ASP A 13 -2.88 -1.04 -6.74
N GLY A 14 -2.46 -1.20 -8.00
CA GLY A 14 -3.12 -0.55 -9.14
C GLY A 14 -4.58 -0.95 -9.29
N GLY A 15 -5.00 -2.10 -8.80
CA GLY A 15 -6.37 -2.56 -8.81
C GLY A 15 -7.35 -1.66 -8.05
N TYR A 16 -6.90 -0.85 -7.11
CA TYR A 16 -7.75 0.18 -6.47
C TYR A 16 -8.24 1.25 -7.44
N ILE A 17 -7.64 1.39 -8.62
CA ILE A 17 -8.02 2.35 -9.65
C ILE A 17 -9.16 1.82 -10.54
N ASN A 18 -9.18 0.49 -10.79
CA ASN A 18 -10.06 -0.15 -11.77
C ASN A 18 -10.86 -1.34 -11.19
N ASP A 19 -10.99 -1.44 -9.87
CA ASP A 19 -11.60 -2.58 -9.17
C ASP A 19 -10.96 -3.93 -9.56
N TRP A 20 -9.65 -3.94 -9.76
CA TRP A 20 -8.83 -5.08 -10.24
C TRP A 20 -9.24 -5.59 -11.64
N GLU A 21 -10.09 -4.91 -12.37
CA GLU A 21 -10.51 -5.24 -13.73
C GLU A 21 -9.47 -4.73 -14.75
N PHE A 22 -8.37 -5.44 -14.88
CA PHE A 22 -7.31 -5.11 -15.85
C PHE A 22 -7.62 -5.63 -17.26
N GLY A 23 -8.41 -6.74 -17.38
CA GLY A 23 -8.49 -7.56 -18.58
C GLY A 23 -7.33 -8.54 -18.68
N HIS A 24 -7.62 -9.76 -19.12
CA HIS A 24 -6.64 -10.86 -19.21
C HIS A 24 -5.36 -10.44 -19.98
N ASP A 25 -5.53 -9.86 -21.17
CA ASP A 25 -4.40 -9.51 -22.02
C ASP A 25 -3.49 -8.45 -21.39
N ASN A 26 -4.06 -7.47 -20.69
CA ASN A 26 -3.28 -6.47 -19.95
C ASN A 26 -2.52 -7.09 -18.77
N MET A 27 -3.15 -8.02 -18.03
CA MET A 27 -2.48 -8.71 -16.93
C MET A 27 -1.28 -9.52 -17.43
N VAL A 28 -1.43 -10.26 -18.51
CA VAL A 28 -0.34 -11.02 -19.14
C VAL A 28 0.74 -10.09 -19.67
N ASN A 29 0.36 -9.03 -20.38
CA ASN A 29 1.31 -8.06 -20.93
C ASN A 29 2.12 -7.34 -19.82
N ILE A 30 1.47 -6.90 -18.73
CA ILE A 30 2.15 -6.31 -17.58
C ILE A 30 3.11 -7.32 -16.95
N PHE A 31 2.66 -8.57 -16.74
CA PHE A 31 3.50 -9.61 -16.16
C PHE A 31 4.76 -9.87 -17.01
N GLU A 32 4.60 -10.10 -18.30
CA GLU A 32 5.72 -10.43 -19.21
C GLU A 32 6.74 -9.29 -19.31
N HIS A 33 6.27 -8.04 -19.38
CA HIS A 33 7.15 -6.87 -19.45
C HIS A 33 7.86 -6.61 -18.12
N VAL A 34 7.16 -6.69 -17.00
CA VAL A 34 7.71 -6.49 -15.66
C VAL A 34 8.74 -7.58 -15.34
N VAL A 35 8.41 -8.85 -15.54
CA VAL A 35 9.36 -9.96 -15.39
C VAL A 35 10.53 -9.81 -16.38
N GLY A 36 10.22 -9.43 -17.62
CA GLY A 36 11.21 -9.16 -18.67
C GLY A 36 12.18 -8.02 -18.31
N SER A 37 11.77 -7.08 -17.47
CA SER A 37 12.64 -5.99 -17.03
C SER A 37 13.68 -6.42 -15.98
N GLY A 38 13.53 -7.62 -15.41
CA GLY A 38 14.45 -8.19 -14.44
C GLY A 38 14.20 -7.79 -12.99
N VAL A 39 12.99 -7.32 -12.64
CA VAL A 39 12.60 -7.06 -11.24
C VAL A 39 12.77 -8.32 -10.40
N ASP A 40 13.08 -8.12 -9.12
CA ASP A 40 13.33 -9.25 -8.20
C ASP A 40 12.01 -9.94 -7.80
N CYS A 41 10.90 -9.18 -7.66
CA CYS A 41 9.59 -9.69 -7.28
C CYS A 41 8.47 -9.04 -8.10
N ILE A 42 7.37 -9.77 -8.31
CA ILE A 42 6.12 -9.25 -8.86
C ILE A 42 4.93 -9.69 -7.99
N GLU A 43 4.06 -8.77 -7.63
CA GLU A 43 2.82 -9.03 -6.89
C GLU A 43 1.63 -8.99 -7.85
N ILE A 44 1.06 -10.17 -8.13
CA ILE A 44 0.13 -10.36 -9.24
C ILE A 44 -1.35 -10.10 -8.90
N GLY A 45 -1.65 -9.73 -7.68
CA GLY A 45 -3.01 -9.38 -7.27
C GLY A 45 -3.35 -9.74 -5.83
N TYR A 46 -4.66 -9.64 -5.53
CA TYR A 46 -5.23 -10.04 -4.25
C TYR A 46 -5.82 -11.44 -4.29
N LEU A 47 -5.65 -12.19 -3.18
CA LEU A 47 -6.41 -13.38 -2.85
C LEU A 47 -7.52 -13.00 -1.87
N ASN A 48 -8.77 -13.16 -2.31
CA ASN A 48 -9.96 -12.86 -1.51
C ASN A 48 -10.99 -13.98 -1.68
N GLY A 49 -11.14 -14.81 -0.65
CA GLY A 49 -12.00 -15.99 -0.67
C GLY A 49 -13.49 -15.73 -0.86
N SER A 50 -13.93 -14.47 -0.75
CA SER A 50 -15.31 -14.06 -1.04
C SER A 50 -15.51 -13.63 -2.51
N SER A 51 -14.44 -13.47 -3.29
CA SER A 51 -14.54 -13.15 -4.71
C SER A 51 -14.88 -14.37 -5.56
N SER A 52 -15.40 -14.15 -6.76
CA SER A 52 -15.55 -15.19 -7.78
C SER A 52 -14.40 -15.11 -8.78
N PHE A 53 -13.99 -16.25 -9.31
CA PHE A 53 -12.99 -16.26 -10.37
C PHE A 53 -13.51 -15.53 -11.61
N ASN A 54 -12.71 -14.57 -12.07
CA ASN A 54 -12.89 -13.85 -13.32
C ASN A 54 -11.50 -13.72 -13.98
N PRO A 55 -11.29 -14.27 -15.21
CA PRO A 55 -9.99 -14.23 -15.87
C PRO A 55 -9.52 -12.81 -16.23
N ASP A 56 -10.40 -11.82 -16.18
CA ASP A 56 -10.10 -10.41 -16.45
C ASP A 56 -9.76 -9.59 -15.19
N ARG A 57 -9.79 -10.25 -14.00
CA ARG A 57 -9.52 -9.59 -12.70
C ARG A 57 -8.29 -10.17 -12.03
N SER A 58 -7.48 -9.28 -11.44
CA SER A 58 -6.35 -9.64 -10.58
C SER A 58 -6.74 -9.84 -9.10
N MET A 59 -8.03 -9.79 -8.75
CA MET A 59 -8.57 -10.23 -7.45
C MET A 59 -9.17 -11.63 -7.62
N MET A 60 -8.56 -12.63 -7.00
CA MET A 60 -8.85 -14.05 -7.21
C MET A 60 -9.27 -14.75 -5.92
N PRO A 61 -10.17 -15.77 -5.97
CA PRO A 61 -10.65 -16.44 -4.77
C PRO A 61 -9.60 -17.33 -4.08
N ASP A 62 -8.63 -17.85 -4.85
CA ASP A 62 -7.72 -18.89 -4.41
C ASP A 62 -6.46 -18.98 -5.29
N THR A 63 -5.47 -19.78 -4.87
CA THR A 63 -4.22 -19.99 -5.63
C THR A 63 -4.42 -20.84 -6.90
N ALA A 64 -5.47 -21.65 -7.00
CA ALA A 64 -5.77 -22.40 -8.21
C ALA A 64 -6.21 -21.46 -9.35
N SER A 65 -6.97 -20.42 -9.01
CA SER A 65 -7.33 -19.35 -9.95
C SER A 65 -6.12 -18.58 -10.46
N VAL A 66 -5.16 -18.27 -9.56
CA VAL A 66 -3.86 -17.68 -9.93
C VAL A 66 -3.11 -18.57 -10.90
N GLN A 67 -3.01 -19.87 -10.62
CA GLN A 67 -2.36 -20.86 -11.45
C GLN A 67 -2.96 -20.90 -12.87
N THR A 68 -4.28 -20.71 -13.00
CA THR A 68 -4.98 -20.71 -14.29
C THR A 68 -4.52 -19.56 -15.20
N ILE A 69 -4.22 -18.38 -14.65
CA ILE A 69 -3.83 -17.19 -15.44
C ILE A 69 -2.30 -17.15 -15.63
N PHE A 70 -1.53 -17.31 -14.55
CA PHE A 70 -0.09 -17.04 -14.54
C PHE A 70 0.79 -18.30 -14.60
N GLY A 71 0.22 -19.47 -14.36
CA GLY A 71 1.00 -20.71 -14.17
C GLY A 71 1.80 -21.19 -15.37
N GLN A 72 1.47 -20.74 -16.59
CA GLN A 72 2.19 -21.11 -17.81
C GLN A 72 3.11 -19.99 -18.33
N LEU A 73 3.12 -18.82 -17.67
CA LEU A 73 3.95 -17.69 -18.08
C LEU A 73 5.41 -17.89 -17.63
N ASP A 74 6.34 -17.43 -18.44
CA ASP A 74 7.78 -17.48 -18.11
C ASP A 74 8.11 -16.41 -17.08
N ARG A 75 8.30 -16.84 -15.83
CA ARG A 75 8.62 -15.96 -14.70
C ARG A 75 10.13 -15.68 -14.55
N LYS A 76 10.97 -16.31 -15.36
CA LYS A 76 12.43 -16.20 -15.29
C LYS A 76 12.95 -16.44 -13.86
N ASN A 77 13.68 -15.46 -13.30
CA ASN A 77 14.21 -15.48 -11.93
C ASN A 77 13.38 -14.59 -10.97
N THR A 78 12.23 -14.08 -11.41
CA THR A 78 11.38 -13.21 -10.60
C THR A 78 10.53 -14.04 -9.65
N MET A 79 10.53 -13.65 -8.37
CA MET A 79 9.64 -14.22 -7.34
C MET A 79 8.21 -13.72 -7.56
N VAL A 80 7.25 -14.65 -7.69
CA VAL A 80 5.84 -14.33 -7.92
C VAL A 80 5.07 -14.37 -6.61
N LEU A 81 4.40 -13.28 -6.27
CA LEU A 81 3.74 -13.08 -5.00
C LEU A 81 2.25 -12.76 -5.18
N GLY A 82 1.45 -13.14 -4.20
CA GLY A 82 0.07 -12.67 -4.04
C GLY A 82 -0.13 -12.02 -2.69
N MET A 83 -1.14 -11.14 -2.56
CA MET A 83 -1.46 -10.49 -1.29
C MET A 83 -2.77 -10.99 -0.70
N ILE A 84 -2.80 -11.11 0.61
CA ILE A 84 -4.00 -11.34 1.42
C ILE A 84 -4.15 -10.17 2.39
N ASP A 85 -5.31 -9.52 2.42
CA ASP A 85 -5.71 -8.72 3.57
C ASP A 85 -6.22 -9.70 4.64
N PHE A 86 -5.62 -9.68 5.82
CA PHE A 86 -5.91 -10.66 6.86
C PHE A 86 -7.41 -10.77 7.11
N GLU A 87 -7.91 -12.01 7.19
CA GLU A 87 -9.31 -12.40 7.30
C GLU A 87 -10.14 -12.35 6.00
N THR A 88 -9.60 -11.86 4.87
CA THR A 88 -10.33 -11.88 3.59
C THR A 88 -10.15 -13.19 2.83
N CYS A 89 -9.16 -14.00 3.18
CA CYS A 89 -8.89 -15.29 2.55
C CYS A 89 -8.56 -16.35 3.61
N ASP A 90 -9.25 -17.47 3.56
CA ASP A 90 -9.06 -18.60 4.46
C ASP A 90 -7.86 -19.45 3.97
N ILE A 91 -7.15 -20.12 4.90
CA ILE A 91 -6.03 -21.01 4.58
C ILE A 91 -6.41 -22.13 3.59
N LYS A 92 -7.67 -22.60 3.61
CA LYS A 92 -8.19 -23.61 2.66
C LYS A 92 -8.23 -23.17 1.20
N ASN A 93 -8.14 -21.86 0.95
CA ASN A 93 -8.06 -21.28 -0.39
C ASN A 93 -6.62 -21.29 -0.96
N LEU A 94 -5.65 -21.70 -0.15
CA LEU A 94 -4.25 -21.81 -0.53
C LEU A 94 -3.88 -23.28 -0.75
N GLN A 95 -3.49 -23.64 -1.96
CA GLN A 95 -2.86 -24.94 -2.24
C GLN A 95 -1.45 -24.97 -1.62
N PRO A 96 -0.84 -26.16 -1.43
CA PRO A 96 0.59 -26.23 -1.17
C PRO A 96 1.41 -25.42 -2.18
N CYS A 97 2.47 -24.77 -1.75
CA CYS A 97 3.30 -23.92 -2.62
C CYS A 97 3.80 -24.64 -3.87
N GLU A 98 4.13 -25.93 -3.76
CA GLU A 98 4.58 -26.79 -4.86
C GLU A 98 3.52 -27.00 -5.95
N GLU A 99 2.24 -26.77 -5.65
CA GLU A 99 1.11 -26.87 -6.57
C GLU A 99 0.68 -25.50 -7.15
N SER A 100 1.38 -24.42 -6.76
CA SER A 100 1.06 -23.03 -7.12
C SER A 100 2.21 -22.39 -7.90
N CYS A 101 1.87 -21.43 -8.77
CA CYS A 101 2.90 -20.57 -9.38
C CYS A 101 3.39 -19.45 -8.45
N LEU A 102 2.78 -19.28 -7.27
CA LEU A 102 3.23 -18.32 -6.28
C LEU A 102 4.39 -18.89 -5.47
N ASP A 103 5.43 -18.09 -5.26
CA ASP A 103 6.53 -18.40 -4.34
C ASP A 103 6.23 -17.92 -2.93
N GLY A 104 5.41 -16.87 -2.79
CA GLY A 104 5.15 -16.27 -1.50
C GLY A 104 3.81 -15.54 -1.41
N ILE A 105 3.41 -15.30 -0.18
CA ILE A 105 2.19 -14.59 0.19
C ILE A 105 2.56 -13.41 1.06
N ARG A 106 2.10 -12.21 0.65
CA ARG A 106 2.16 -10.99 1.45
C ARG A 106 0.87 -10.89 2.25
N VAL A 107 0.97 -10.77 3.57
CA VAL A 107 -0.20 -10.66 4.45
C VAL A 107 -0.21 -9.27 5.06
N THR A 108 -1.24 -8.48 4.74
CA THR A 108 -1.42 -7.15 5.32
C THR A 108 -2.35 -7.22 6.54
N PHE A 109 -1.98 -6.52 7.59
CA PHE A 109 -2.75 -6.45 8.84
C PHE A 109 -2.44 -5.18 9.63
N LYS A 110 -3.39 -4.76 10.48
CA LYS A 110 -3.23 -3.66 11.42
C LYS A 110 -2.74 -4.17 12.79
N LYS A 111 -2.29 -3.24 13.66
CA LYS A 111 -1.73 -3.56 14.98
C LYS A 111 -2.69 -4.31 15.92
N ASP A 112 -3.97 -4.03 15.86
CA ASP A 112 -5.01 -4.70 16.65
C ASP A 112 -5.23 -6.17 16.24
N ARG A 113 -4.73 -6.58 15.05
CA ARG A 113 -4.82 -7.94 14.50
C ARG A 113 -3.48 -8.68 14.48
N LEU A 114 -2.45 -8.14 15.10
CA LEU A 114 -1.06 -8.63 15.03
C LEU A 114 -0.93 -10.11 15.40
N VAL A 115 -1.41 -10.52 16.58
CA VAL A 115 -1.26 -11.89 17.07
C VAL A 115 -2.01 -12.92 16.20
N PRO A 116 -3.32 -12.74 15.87
CA PRO A 116 -4.01 -13.69 15.01
C PRO A 116 -3.46 -13.72 13.58
N ALA A 117 -3.01 -12.57 13.03
CA ALA A 117 -2.37 -12.54 11.72
C ALA A 117 -1.06 -13.36 11.70
N MET A 118 -0.25 -13.28 12.76
CA MET A 118 0.96 -14.09 12.86
C MET A 118 0.69 -15.60 12.98
N ALA A 119 -0.42 -15.99 13.62
CA ALA A 119 -0.84 -17.40 13.63
C ALA A 119 -1.20 -17.86 12.20
N PHE A 120 -1.98 -17.09 11.46
CA PHE A 120 -2.29 -17.35 10.05
C PHE A 120 -1.02 -17.43 9.20
N CYS A 121 -0.07 -16.52 9.40
CA CYS A 121 1.20 -16.51 8.67
C CYS A 121 2.03 -17.78 8.91
N ARG A 122 1.98 -18.37 10.12
CA ARG A 122 2.62 -19.67 10.38
C ARG A 122 1.96 -20.81 9.58
N GLU A 123 0.63 -20.78 9.41
CA GLU A 123 -0.08 -21.75 8.59
C GLU A 123 0.29 -21.58 7.11
N VAL A 124 0.34 -20.35 6.59
CA VAL A 124 0.80 -20.05 5.21
C VAL A 124 2.23 -20.57 5.00
N LYS A 125 3.12 -20.32 5.96
CA LYS A 125 4.51 -20.81 5.91
C LYS A 125 4.58 -22.34 5.93
N ALA A 126 3.69 -23.01 6.66
CA ALA A 126 3.61 -24.47 6.71
C ALA A 126 3.17 -25.09 5.36
N LEU A 127 2.48 -24.34 4.50
CA LEU A 127 2.17 -24.73 3.12
C LEU A 127 3.38 -24.56 2.16
N GLY A 128 4.55 -24.08 2.63
CA GLY A 128 5.77 -23.92 1.87
C GLY A 128 6.02 -22.54 1.29
N TYR A 129 5.09 -21.59 1.43
CA TYR A 129 5.24 -20.23 0.91
C TYR A 129 6.26 -19.41 1.70
N GLN A 130 7.00 -18.54 1.00
CA GLN A 130 7.64 -17.39 1.64
C GLN A 130 6.56 -16.43 2.15
N VAL A 131 6.68 -15.97 3.39
CA VAL A 131 5.67 -15.08 3.99
C VAL A 131 6.27 -13.69 4.18
N PHE A 132 5.49 -12.68 3.78
CA PHE A 132 5.87 -11.27 3.90
C PHE A 132 4.85 -10.56 4.79
N PHE A 133 5.30 -9.91 5.84
CA PHE A 133 4.45 -9.12 6.72
C PHE A 133 4.30 -7.70 6.20
N GLN A 134 3.07 -7.21 6.10
CA GLN A 134 2.75 -5.86 5.64
C GLN A 134 2.07 -5.10 6.78
N LEU A 135 2.84 -4.27 7.51
CA LEU A 135 2.33 -3.49 8.64
C LEU A 135 1.55 -2.28 8.17
N ALA A 136 0.23 -2.43 8.01
CA ALA A 136 -0.64 -1.34 7.59
C ALA A 136 -0.72 -0.23 8.66
N SER A 137 -0.80 1.03 8.18
CA SER A 137 -0.95 2.23 9.04
C SER A 137 0.17 2.40 10.07
N ILE A 138 1.40 2.12 9.67
CA ILE A 138 2.56 2.10 10.58
C ILE A 138 2.78 3.44 11.31
N THR A 139 2.37 4.56 10.74
CA THR A 139 2.41 5.88 11.39
C THR A 139 1.57 5.99 12.67
N GLY A 140 0.74 4.99 12.95
CA GLY A 140 -0.04 4.89 14.18
C GLY A 140 0.59 3.98 15.26
N TYR A 141 1.83 3.49 15.07
CA TYR A 141 2.52 2.63 16.03
C TYR A 141 3.44 3.46 16.94
N SER A 142 3.47 3.14 18.24
CA SER A 142 4.51 3.66 19.15
C SER A 142 5.81 2.84 19.02
N ASP A 143 6.89 3.36 19.59
CA ASP A 143 8.18 2.65 19.62
C ASP A 143 8.08 1.30 20.34
N GLU A 144 7.32 1.25 21.45
CA GLU A 144 7.06 0.02 22.20
C GLU A 144 6.26 -0.99 21.37
N GLU A 145 5.27 -0.52 20.60
CA GLU A 145 4.50 -1.39 19.69
C GLU A 145 5.38 -1.92 18.55
N LEU A 146 6.30 -1.11 18.01
CA LEU A 146 7.27 -1.55 17.01
C LEU A 146 8.25 -2.60 17.55
N LEU A 147 8.73 -2.45 18.79
CA LEU A 147 9.57 -3.45 19.45
C LEU A 147 8.82 -4.77 19.68
N GLU A 148 7.53 -4.72 20.05
CA GLU A 148 6.70 -5.92 20.17
C GLU A 148 6.47 -6.58 18.80
N VAL A 149 6.27 -5.79 17.73
CA VAL A 149 6.24 -6.30 16.35
C VAL A 149 7.52 -7.06 16.03
N CYS A 150 8.69 -6.50 16.33
CA CYS A 150 9.98 -7.18 16.09
C CYS A 150 10.04 -8.51 16.83
N ARG A 151 9.69 -8.54 18.12
CA ARG A 151 9.70 -9.76 18.93
C ARG A 151 8.83 -10.86 18.33
N LEU A 152 7.59 -10.52 17.95
CA LEU A 152 6.65 -11.48 17.37
C LEU A 152 7.06 -11.91 15.95
N THR A 153 7.64 -11.00 15.18
CA THR A 153 8.16 -11.29 13.83
C THR A 153 9.32 -12.27 13.88
N ASN A 154 10.26 -12.10 14.84
CA ASN A 154 11.38 -13.01 15.05
C ASN A 154 10.93 -14.43 15.42
N ASP A 155 9.78 -14.58 16.10
CA ASP A 155 9.20 -15.90 16.40
C ASP A 155 8.65 -16.62 15.15
N VAL A 156 8.16 -15.87 14.15
CA VAL A 156 7.60 -16.43 12.90
C VAL A 156 8.68 -16.60 11.84
N LYS A 157 9.67 -15.69 11.81
CA LYS A 157 10.74 -15.62 10.80
C LYS A 157 10.17 -15.58 9.38
N PRO A 158 9.43 -14.51 9.02
CA PRO A 158 8.99 -14.31 7.64
C PRO A 158 10.20 -14.02 6.73
N TYR A 159 9.98 -14.05 5.42
CA TYR A 159 10.98 -13.59 4.44
C TYR A 159 11.24 -12.09 4.60
N ALA A 160 10.19 -11.29 4.77
CA ALA A 160 10.29 -9.85 4.94
C ALA A 160 9.23 -9.30 5.90
N LEU A 161 9.55 -8.17 6.53
CA LEU A 161 8.60 -7.29 7.21
C LEU A 161 8.67 -5.92 6.55
N SER A 162 7.53 -5.41 6.07
CA SER A 162 7.45 -4.14 5.35
C SER A 162 6.85 -3.03 6.20
N ILE A 163 7.50 -1.87 6.17
CA ILE A 163 6.94 -0.59 6.56
C ILE A 163 5.92 -0.20 5.48
N VAL A 164 4.64 -0.06 5.84
CA VAL A 164 3.60 0.34 4.89
C VAL A 164 3.08 1.72 5.23
N ASP A 165 3.51 2.72 4.46
CA ASP A 165 2.96 4.08 4.55
C ASP A 165 1.60 4.15 3.84
N THR A 166 0.60 3.58 4.49
CA THR A 166 -0.76 3.33 3.95
C THR A 166 -1.45 4.58 3.41
N TYR A 167 -1.10 5.74 3.93
CA TYR A 167 -1.76 7.01 3.59
C TYR A 167 -0.79 8.06 3.05
N GLY A 168 0.47 7.71 2.79
CA GLY A 168 1.49 8.61 2.29
C GLY A 168 1.76 9.78 3.24
N LEU A 169 1.92 9.50 4.54
CA LEU A 169 2.06 10.49 5.62
C LEU A 169 3.49 10.63 6.14
N MET A 170 4.37 9.67 5.82
CA MET A 170 5.71 9.65 6.38
C MET A 170 6.60 10.68 5.72
N GLU A 171 7.19 11.53 6.55
CA GLU A 171 8.36 12.32 6.18
C GLU A 171 9.63 11.45 6.26
N PRO A 172 10.74 11.82 5.59
CA PRO A 172 11.97 11.02 5.64
C PRO A 172 12.47 10.73 7.06
N ASP A 173 12.39 11.69 7.98
CA ASP A 173 12.82 11.54 9.37
C ASP A 173 11.96 10.51 10.13
N ASP A 174 10.62 10.50 9.91
CA ASP A 174 9.70 9.49 10.48
C ASP A 174 10.09 8.09 9.98
N LEU A 175 10.43 7.99 8.68
CA LEU A 175 10.82 6.75 8.04
C LEU A 175 12.15 6.22 8.57
N GLU A 176 13.17 7.07 8.68
CA GLU A 176 14.48 6.71 9.24
C GLU A 176 14.36 6.23 10.69
N HIS A 177 13.53 6.90 11.50
CA HIS A 177 13.26 6.51 12.87
C HIS A 177 12.64 5.09 12.95
N VAL A 178 11.55 4.85 12.22
CA VAL A 178 10.87 3.54 12.20
C VAL A 178 11.81 2.45 11.65
N ALA A 179 12.50 2.73 10.54
CA ALA A 179 13.44 1.80 9.94
C ALA A 179 14.58 1.44 10.90
N GLY A 180 15.09 2.42 11.66
CA GLY A 180 16.15 2.20 12.67
C GLY A 180 15.70 1.26 13.79
N ILE A 181 14.46 1.41 14.30
CA ILE A 181 13.90 0.51 15.32
C ILE A 181 13.77 -0.92 14.77
N LEU A 182 13.21 -1.07 13.55
CA LEU A 182 13.01 -2.37 12.93
C LEU A 182 14.34 -3.04 12.56
N ASP A 183 15.30 -2.29 12.04
CA ASP A 183 16.61 -2.85 11.70
C ASP A 183 17.37 -3.35 12.93
N ALA A 184 17.27 -2.64 14.05
CA ALA A 184 17.89 -3.05 15.30
C ALA A 184 17.16 -4.22 15.99
N GLY A 185 15.83 -4.33 15.82
CA GLY A 185 15.00 -5.29 16.57
C GLY A 185 14.72 -6.61 15.85
N LEU A 186 14.82 -6.66 14.53
CA LEU A 186 14.55 -7.86 13.75
C LEU A 186 15.78 -8.78 13.65
N ASP A 187 15.55 -10.08 13.56
CA ASP A 187 16.61 -11.06 13.23
C ASP A 187 17.29 -10.68 11.90
N PRO A 188 18.61 -10.86 11.75
CA PRO A 188 19.38 -10.41 10.58
C PRO A 188 18.91 -10.97 9.23
N ASP A 189 18.34 -12.16 9.23
CA ASP A 189 17.86 -12.85 8.01
C ASP A 189 16.50 -12.35 7.50
N ILE A 190 15.82 -11.48 8.26
CA ILE A 190 14.52 -10.93 7.85
C ILE A 190 14.74 -9.68 7.00
N THR A 191 14.28 -9.69 5.76
CA THR A 191 14.36 -8.55 4.85
C THR A 191 13.51 -7.38 5.36
N LEU A 192 14.04 -6.15 5.33
CA LEU A 192 13.26 -4.95 5.60
C LEU A 192 12.57 -4.48 4.33
N GLY A 193 11.24 -4.48 4.34
CA GLY A 193 10.43 -4.01 3.22
C GLY A 193 9.96 -2.56 3.37
N PHE A 194 9.64 -1.91 2.25
CA PHE A 194 9.00 -0.59 2.24
C PHE A 194 7.99 -0.46 1.11
N HIS A 195 6.77 -0.04 1.46
CA HIS A 195 5.69 0.27 0.52
C HIS A 195 5.16 1.68 0.79
N ALA A 196 5.22 2.56 -0.21
CA ALA A 196 4.87 3.96 -0.08
C ALA A 196 3.69 4.37 -0.95
N HIS A 197 2.69 5.04 -0.34
CA HIS A 197 1.73 5.85 -1.08
C HIS A 197 2.22 7.29 -1.25
N ASN A 198 1.71 7.96 -2.30
CA ASN A 198 2.28 9.21 -2.82
C ASN A 198 1.44 10.46 -2.49
N ASN A 199 0.69 10.46 -1.38
CA ASN A 199 -0.26 11.54 -1.06
C ASN A 199 0.41 12.90 -0.83
N LEU A 200 1.60 12.92 -0.22
CA LEU A 200 2.46 14.11 -0.09
C LEU A 200 3.52 14.21 -1.20
N GLN A 201 3.47 13.36 -2.23
CA GLN A 201 4.46 13.25 -3.30
C GLN A 201 5.86 12.84 -2.81
N LEU A 202 5.95 12.20 -1.64
CA LEU A 202 7.20 11.73 -1.03
C LEU A 202 7.50 10.25 -1.34
N GLY A 203 6.61 9.53 -2.03
CA GLY A 203 6.75 8.10 -2.26
C GLY A 203 8.10 7.70 -2.87
N TYR A 204 8.54 8.40 -3.91
CA TYR A 204 9.84 8.15 -4.54
C TYR A 204 11.03 8.51 -3.62
N ILE A 205 10.96 9.68 -2.96
CA ILE A 205 12.03 10.14 -2.06
C ILE A 205 12.19 9.19 -0.86
N ASN A 206 11.08 8.79 -0.23
CA ASN A 206 11.10 7.85 0.88
C ASN A 206 11.63 6.46 0.46
N THR A 207 11.28 6.01 -0.75
CA THR A 207 11.82 4.77 -1.31
C THR A 207 13.34 4.87 -1.52
N ALA A 208 13.84 5.99 -2.05
CA ALA A 208 15.28 6.23 -2.20
C ALA A 208 15.99 6.31 -0.84
N THR A 209 15.37 6.92 0.18
CA THR A 209 15.88 6.97 1.56
C THR A 209 16.06 5.57 2.13
N VAL A 210 15.06 4.68 2.00
CA VAL A 210 15.18 3.28 2.47
C VAL A 210 16.26 2.52 1.72
N LEU A 211 16.37 2.71 0.41
CA LEU A 211 17.44 2.08 -0.39
C LEU A 211 18.84 2.55 0.01
N ALA A 212 18.97 3.76 0.52
CA ALA A 212 20.24 4.35 0.97
C ALA A 212 20.61 4.00 2.42
N LEU A 213 19.75 3.31 3.18
CA LEU A 213 20.05 2.92 4.57
C LEU A 213 21.34 2.12 4.66
N GLU A 214 22.21 2.51 5.60
CA GLU A 214 23.44 1.78 5.94
C GLU A 214 23.11 0.56 6.81
N THR A 215 22.67 -0.52 6.18
CA THR A 215 22.35 -1.79 6.85
C THR A 215 22.94 -2.98 6.11
N GLU A 216 23.34 -4.02 6.87
CA GLU A 216 23.77 -5.32 6.33
C GLU A 216 22.57 -6.20 5.92
N ARG A 217 21.36 -5.80 6.28
CA ARG A 217 20.10 -6.48 5.96
C ARG A 217 19.73 -6.31 4.50
N ASP A 218 19.10 -7.31 3.91
CA ASP A 218 18.44 -7.18 2.62
C ASP A 218 17.27 -6.16 2.74
N VAL A 219 17.09 -5.35 1.71
CA VAL A 219 16.03 -4.33 1.63
C VAL A 219 15.19 -4.57 0.38
N LEU A 220 13.87 -4.62 0.54
CA LEU A 220 12.89 -4.79 -0.54
C LEU A 220 12.01 -3.55 -0.63
N VAL A 221 11.97 -2.89 -1.79
CA VAL A 221 11.09 -1.74 -2.00
C VAL A 221 10.04 -2.02 -3.05
N ASP A 222 8.85 -1.49 -2.83
CA ASP A 222 7.73 -1.62 -3.75
C ASP A 222 7.66 -0.41 -4.69
N GLY A 223 7.24 -0.68 -5.93
CA GLY A 223 6.83 0.34 -6.89
C GLY A 223 5.72 -0.20 -7.78
N SER A 224 5.05 0.65 -8.51
CA SER A 224 4.09 0.26 -9.54
C SER A 224 4.34 1.02 -10.83
N LEU A 225 4.02 0.42 -11.96
CA LEU A 225 4.14 1.06 -13.27
C LEU A 225 3.38 2.38 -13.29
N TYR A 226 4.09 3.46 -13.66
CA TYR A 226 3.56 4.83 -13.68
C TYR A 226 2.96 5.30 -12.34
N GLY A 227 3.37 4.67 -11.24
CA GLY A 227 2.85 4.93 -9.90
C GLY A 227 1.37 4.56 -9.72
N MET A 228 0.80 3.65 -10.54
CA MET A 228 -0.61 3.24 -10.45
C MET A 228 -0.91 2.63 -9.08
N GLY A 229 -1.89 3.17 -8.35
CA GLY A 229 -2.22 2.65 -7.03
C GLY A 229 -3.25 3.46 -6.27
N LYS A 230 -3.56 2.99 -5.08
CA LYS A 230 -4.54 3.59 -4.16
C LYS A 230 -4.21 5.05 -3.86
N SER A 231 -5.23 5.89 -3.69
CA SER A 231 -5.11 7.32 -3.36
C SER A 231 -4.35 8.09 -4.44
N ALA A 232 -3.24 8.76 -4.11
CA ALA A 232 -2.37 9.43 -5.06
C ALA A 232 -1.37 8.48 -5.77
N GLY A 233 -1.56 7.16 -5.62
CA GLY A 233 -0.69 6.14 -6.20
C GLY A 233 0.52 5.82 -5.32
N ASN A 234 1.50 5.13 -5.91
CA ASN A 234 2.71 4.60 -5.27
C ASN A 234 3.97 5.31 -5.80
N ALA A 235 5.13 4.89 -5.32
CA ALA A 235 6.41 5.21 -5.97
C ALA A 235 6.41 4.62 -7.39
N PRO A 236 6.70 5.43 -8.45
CA PRO A 236 6.75 4.91 -9.81
C PRO A 236 7.89 3.90 -10.00
N LEU A 237 7.56 2.68 -10.45
CA LEU A 237 8.50 1.57 -10.59
C LEU A 237 9.70 1.93 -11.47
N GLU A 238 9.45 2.58 -12.60
CA GLU A 238 10.47 2.99 -13.56
C GLU A 238 11.45 4.02 -12.98
N LEU A 239 11.00 4.90 -12.07
CA LEU A 239 11.88 5.84 -11.38
C LEU A 239 12.72 5.15 -10.31
N VAL A 240 12.11 4.23 -9.55
CA VAL A 240 12.82 3.43 -8.55
C VAL A 240 13.86 2.53 -9.22
N ALA A 241 13.51 1.89 -10.34
CA ALA A 241 14.43 1.08 -11.13
C ALA A 241 15.62 1.89 -11.65
N LEU A 242 15.37 3.13 -12.14
CA LEU A 242 16.44 4.04 -12.58
C LEU A 242 17.40 4.35 -11.41
N TYR A 243 16.84 4.74 -10.25
CA TYR A 243 17.66 5.00 -9.06
C TYR A 243 18.51 3.77 -8.66
N MET A 244 17.91 2.59 -8.66
CA MET A 244 18.61 1.35 -8.29
C MET A 244 19.69 0.96 -9.30
N ASN A 245 19.47 1.23 -10.60
CA ASN A 245 20.51 1.03 -11.62
C ASN A 245 21.70 1.96 -11.40
N GLU A 246 21.46 3.22 -11.01
CA GLU A 246 22.51 4.22 -10.81
C GLU A 246 23.25 4.06 -9.47
N HIS A 247 22.53 3.67 -8.40
CA HIS A 247 23.05 3.73 -7.03
C HIS A 247 23.18 2.38 -6.32
N CYS A 248 22.47 1.33 -6.79
CA CYS A 248 22.46 0.01 -6.14
C CYS A 248 23.13 -1.09 -6.97
N GLY A 249 23.77 -0.76 -8.07
CA GLY A 249 24.44 -1.75 -8.96
C GLY A 249 23.49 -2.71 -9.65
N LYS A 250 22.23 -2.31 -9.86
CA LYS A 250 21.22 -3.09 -10.60
C LYS A 250 21.27 -2.77 -12.08
N HIS A 251 20.57 -3.62 -12.89
CA HIS A 251 20.53 -3.49 -14.34
C HIS A 251 19.12 -3.84 -14.85
N TYR A 252 18.09 -3.19 -14.30
CA TYR A 252 16.71 -3.35 -14.76
C TYR A 252 16.51 -2.75 -16.14
N GLU A 253 15.80 -3.44 -17.03
CA GLU A 253 15.47 -2.97 -18.38
C GLU A 253 14.26 -2.02 -18.34
N ILE A 254 14.50 -0.73 -18.09
CA ILE A 254 13.45 0.29 -17.91
C ILE A 254 12.56 0.42 -19.15
N THR A 255 13.10 0.23 -20.36
CA THR A 255 12.33 0.29 -21.61
C THR A 255 11.16 -0.69 -21.60
N ARG A 256 11.31 -1.89 -21.02
CA ARG A 256 10.20 -2.84 -20.88
C ARG A 256 9.10 -2.31 -19.96
N MET A 257 9.48 -1.67 -18.85
CA MET A 257 8.49 -1.02 -17.96
C MET A 257 7.73 0.07 -18.71
N GLN A 258 8.43 0.88 -19.50
CA GLN A 258 7.82 1.96 -20.30
C GLN A 258 6.87 1.39 -21.39
N GLU A 259 7.20 0.27 -22.01
CA GLU A 259 6.31 -0.39 -22.96
C GLU A 259 5.03 -0.88 -22.30
N ALA A 260 5.11 -1.54 -21.12
CA ALA A 260 3.92 -1.92 -20.36
C ALA A 260 3.07 -0.72 -19.94
N ILE A 261 3.71 0.40 -19.57
CA ILE A 261 3.02 1.64 -19.25
C ILE A 261 2.20 2.11 -20.46
N VAL A 262 2.82 2.21 -21.63
CA VAL A 262 2.18 2.73 -22.85
C VAL A 262 1.07 1.82 -23.35
N THR A 263 1.27 0.51 -23.28
CA THR A 263 0.36 -0.49 -23.90
C THR A 263 -0.77 -0.93 -22.97
N SER A 264 -0.61 -0.84 -21.64
CA SER A 264 -1.58 -1.40 -20.70
C SER A 264 -2.00 -0.45 -19.58
N VAL A 265 -1.14 0.50 -19.14
CA VAL A 265 -1.41 1.29 -17.92
C VAL A 265 -2.00 2.67 -18.25
N MET A 266 -1.58 3.29 -19.34
CA MET A 266 -2.00 4.67 -19.68
C MET A 266 -3.49 4.81 -19.98
N ASP A 267 -4.17 3.77 -20.42
CA ASP A 267 -5.61 3.82 -20.66
C ASP A 267 -6.38 3.91 -19.34
N PHE A 268 -5.93 3.20 -18.29
CA PHE A 268 -6.49 3.36 -16.94
C PHE A 268 -6.26 4.76 -16.40
N GLN A 269 -5.07 5.34 -16.61
CA GLN A 269 -4.78 6.72 -16.20
C GLN A 269 -5.69 7.76 -16.86
N ARG A 270 -6.07 7.55 -18.12
CA ARG A 270 -7.00 8.44 -18.83
C ARG A 270 -8.43 8.35 -18.30
N ILE A 271 -8.87 7.16 -17.84
CA ILE A 271 -10.22 6.91 -17.33
C ILE A 271 -10.32 7.35 -15.87
N THR A 272 -9.37 6.95 -15.03
CA THR A 272 -9.34 7.20 -13.59
C THR A 272 -7.95 7.73 -13.20
N PRO A 273 -7.71 9.04 -13.31
CA PRO A 273 -6.41 9.63 -13.02
C PRO A 273 -5.98 9.44 -11.55
N TRP A 274 -4.73 9.04 -11.36
CA TRP A 274 -4.04 9.08 -10.06
C TRP A 274 -2.89 10.10 -10.10
N GLY A 275 -2.15 10.24 -9.03
CA GLY A 275 -1.12 11.26 -8.85
C GLY A 275 -1.58 12.33 -7.87
N TYR A 276 -1.01 13.52 -7.93
CA TYR A 276 -1.36 14.62 -7.04
C TYR A 276 -2.83 15.04 -7.18
N GLN A 277 -3.57 14.97 -6.05
CA GLN A 277 -4.95 15.43 -5.94
C GLN A 277 -5.15 16.16 -4.63
N LEU A 278 -5.89 17.28 -4.68
CA LEU A 278 -6.12 18.14 -3.51
C LEU A 278 -6.77 17.39 -2.35
N THR A 279 -7.69 16.46 -2.63
CA THR A 279 -8.35 15.62 -1.62
C THR A 279 -7.35 14.81 -0.80
N TYR A 280 -6.39 14.17 -1.46
CA TYR A 280 -5.37 13.35 -0.79
C TYR A 280 -4.33 14.21 -0.08
N TYR A 281 -3.96 15.36 -0.66
CA TYR A 281 -3.10 16.33 -0.01
C TYR A 281 -3.72 16.87 1.30
N ILE A 282 -4.99 17.30 1.27
CA ILE A 282 -5.68 17.78 2.48
C ILE A 282 -5.74 16.69 3.55
N ALA A 283 -6.04 15.44 3.15
CA ALA A 283 -6.08 14.33 4.07
C ALA A 283 -4.71 14.08 4.73
N ALA A 284 -3.66 14.03 3.93
CA ALA A 284 -2.31 13.81 4.41
C ALA A 284 -1.79 14.97 5.29
N ALA A 285 -2.00 16.21 4.86
CA ALA A 285 -1.61 17.41 5.62
C ALA A 285 -2.30 17.51 6.99
N ASN A 286 -3.52 16.96 7.14
CA ASN A 286 -4.24 16.88 8.40
C ASN A 286 -4.01 15.53 9.12
N ARG A 287 -3.21 14.62 8.56
CA ARG A 287 -2.93 13.26 9.06
C ARG A 287 -4.21 12.45 9.33
N VAL A 288 -5.20 12.54 8.42
CA VAL A 288 -6.49 11.87 8.53
C VAL A 288 -6.76 10.91 7.38
N HIS A 289 -7.68 9.97 7.60
CA HIS A 289 -8.14 9.06 6.53
C HIS A 289 -8.79 9.84 5.38
N PRO A 290 -8.44 9.58 4.10
CA PRO A 290 -8.95 10.33 2.94
C PRO A 290 -10.48 10.36 2.81
N ASN A 291 -11.19 9.37 3.34
CA ASN A 291 -12.66 9.34 3.29
C ASN A 291 -13.32 10.49 4.07
N TYR A 292 -12.68 11.04 5.10
CA TYR A 292 -13.18 12.20 5.81
C TYR A 292 -13.19 13.43 4.90
N VAL A 293 -12.09 13.66 4.18
CA VAL A 293 -11.98 14.78 3.24
C VAL A 293 -12.94 14.60 2.08
N ARG A 294 -13.03 13.39 1.51
CA ARG A 294 -13.95 13.09 0.42
C ARG A 294 -15.40 13.37 0.81
N TYR A 295 -15.83 12.98 2.01
CA TYR A 295 -17.18 13.30 2.49
C TYR A 295 -17.44 14.80 2.56
N LEU A 296 -16.52 15.58 3.12
CA LEU A 296 -16.68 17.03 3.30
C LEU A 296 -16.58 17.80 1.97
N MET A 297 -15.73 17.34 1.06
CA MET A 297 -15.44 18.02 -0.20
C MET A 297 -16.44 17.66 -1.30
N ASP A 298 -16.69 16.37 -1.52
CA ASP A 298 -17.47 15.89 -2.66
C ASP A 298 -18.97 15.80 -2.33
N GLU A 299 -19.32 15.33 -1.12
CA GLU A 299 -20.73 15.14 -0.74
C GLU A 299 -21.34 16.37 -0.06
N ARG A 300 -20.55 17.21 0.60
CA ARG A 300 -21.00 18.42 1.29
C ARG A 300 -20.60 19.71 0.60
N THR A 301 -19.63 19.65 -0.31
CA THR A 301 -19.18 20.78 -1.13
C THR A 301 -18.76 21.99 -0.27
N LEU A 302 -18.01 21.72 0.80
CA LEU A 302 -17.55 22.74 1.74
C LEU A 302 -16.31 23.48 1.22
N PRO A 303 -16.11 24.75 1.59
CA PRO A 303 -14.86 25.45 1.37
C PRO A 303 -13.73 24.82 2.20
N VAL A 304 -12.48 24.88 1.70
CA VAL A 304 -11.32 24.25 2.32
C VAL A 304 -11.10 24.71 3.77
N THR A 305 -11.40 25.96 4.11
CA THR A 305 -11.34 26.47 5.49
C THR A 305 -12.23 25.68 6.43
N ALA A 306 -13.50 25.49 6.07
CA ALA A 306 -14.45 24.71 6.84
C ALA A 306 -14.05 23.22 6.93
N ILE A 307 -13.52 22.66 5.82
CA ILE A 307 -12.99 21.28 5.84
C ILE A 307 -11.89 21.15 6.90
N ASN A 308 -10.88 22.03 6.89
CA ASN A 308 -9.79 21.99 7.87
C ASN A 308 -10.28 22.18 9.32
N GLU A 309 -11.22 23.09 9.58
CA GLU A 309 -11.82 23.29 10.90
C GLU A 309 -12.50 22.02 11.44
N ILE A 310 -13.23 21.31 10.58
CA ILE A 310 -13.89 20.06 10.94
C ILE A 310 -12.87 18.94 11.17
N LEU A 311 -11.87 18.80 10.28
CA LEU A 311 -10.85 17.77 10.40
C LEU A 311 -10.01 17.91 11.68
N GLN A 312 -9.74 19.13 12.14
CA GLN A 312 -9.01 19.37 13.39
C GLN A 312 -9.78 18.91 14.64
N ARG A 313 -11.10 18.68 14.54
CA ARG A 313 -11.94 18.18 15.65
C ARG A 313 -11.93 16.66 15.76
N ILE A 314 -11.32 15.94 14.80
CA ILE A 314 -11.24 14.49 14.83
C ILE A 314 -10.26 14.07 15.93
N PRO A 315 -10.69 13.20 16.88
CA PRO A 315 -9.80 12.65 17.90
C PRO A 315 -8.61 11.91 17.29
N ASP A 316 -7.44 12.01 17.93
CA ASP A 316 -6.20 11.45 17.37
C ASP A 316 -6.28 9.92 17.10
N ASP A 317 -6.93 9.18 17.99
CA ASP A 317 -7.17 7.74 17.87
C ASP A 317 -8.15 7.36 16.75
N GLN A 318 -8.92 8.33 16.22
CA GLN A 318 -9.88 8.14 15.13
C GLN A 318 -9.39 8.68 13.78
N LYS A 319 -8.27 9.40 13.76
CA LYS A 319 -7.79 10.09 12.55
C LYS A 319 -7.57 9.16 11.36
N LEU A 320 -6.99 7.99 11.60
CA LEU A 320 -6.66 7.01 10.54
C LEU A 320 -7.73 5.92 10.38
N GLU A 321 -8.84 6.01 11.13
CA GLU A 321 -9.94 5.08 11.03
C GLU A 321 -10.97 5.51 9.98
N LYS A 322 -11.67 4.54 9.40
CA LYS A 322 -12.78 4.79 8.46
C LYS A 322 -14.09 4.91 9.22
N ASN A 323 -14.33 6.06 9.87
CA ASN A 323 -15.53 6.28 10.69
C ASN A 323 -16.48 7.30 10.05
N ARG A 324 -17.43 6.82 9.26
CA ARG A 324 -18.42 7.65 8.57
C ARG A 324 -19.32 8.41 9.55
N GLN A 325 -19.76 7.77 10.62
CA GLN A 325 -20.67 8.38 11.59
C GLN A 325 -20.02 9.55 12.31
N LEU A 326 -18.73 9.42 12.66
CA LEU A 326 -17.97 10.50 13.30
C LEU A 326 -17.94 11.76 12.45
N ILE A 327 -17.59 11.63 11.17
CA ILE A 327 -17.47 12.82 10.30
C ILE A 327 -18.83 13.45 10.02
N GLU A 328 -19.91 12.68 9.92
CA GLU A 328 -21.26 13.18 9.80
C GLU A 328 -21.69 13.97 11.05
N GLN A 329 -21.35 13.48 12.25
CA GLN A 329 -21.62 14.19 13.50
C GLN A 329 -20.82 15.49 13.61
N LEU A 330 -19.51 15.45 13.35
CA LEU A 330 -18.65 16.64 13.37
C LEU A 330 -19.11 17.72 12.39
N TYR A 331 -19.54 17.32 11.20
CA TYR A 331 -20.13 18.24 10.23
C TYR A 331 -21.45 18.85 10.72
N ALA A 332 -22.34 18.06 11.33
CA ALA A 332 -23.60 18.56 11.87
C ALA A 332 -23.39 19.57 13.01
N ASP A 333 -22.44 19.30 13.91
CA ASP A 333 -22.09 20.17 15.02
C ASP A 333 -21.46 21.48 14.50
N TRP A 334 -20.50 21.41 13.57
CA TRP A 334 -19.89 22.59 12.93
C TRP A 334 -20.95 23.47 12.25
N ARG A 335 -21.87 22.85 11.49
CA ARG A 335 -22.94 23.56 10.78
C ARG A 335 -23.88 24.30 11.75
N LYS A 336 -24.23 23.68 12.90
CA LYS A 336 -25.05 24.31 13.91
C LYS A 336 -24.38 25.52 14.51
N GLU A 337 -23.10 25.41 14.88
CA GLU A 337 -22.31 26.52 15.41
C GLU A 337 -22.22 27.69 14.43
N ALA A 338 -21.97 27.41 13.13
CA ALA A 338 -21.90 28.41 12.09
C ALA A 338 -23.24 29.14 11.88
N CYS A 339 -24.37 28.44 12.01
CA CYS A 339 -25.70 29.06 11.95
C CYS A 339 -25.96 29.96 13.19
N ASP A 340 -25.62 29.48 14.38
CA ASP A 340 -25.79 30.24 15.63
C ASP A 340 -24.94 31.53 15.61
N ASP A 341 -23.72 31.48 15.08
CA ASP A 341 -22.84 32.65 14.96
C ASP A 341 -23.37 33.66 13.92
N ALA A 342 -23.89 33.18 12.79
CA ALA A 342 -24.53 34.04 11.79
C ALA A 342 -25.75 34.78 12.38
N GLU A 343 -26.60 34.08 13.16
CA GLU A 343 -27.73 34.71 13.86
C GLU A 343 -27.30 35.77 14.89
N ARG A 344 -26.19 35.52 15.62
CA ARG A 344 -25.62 36.48 16.57
C ARG A 344 -25.10 37.76 15.90
N ILE A 345 -24.44 37.60 14.73
CA ILE A 345 -23.93 38.73 13.94
C ILE A 345 -25.11 39.56 13.45
N VAL A 346 -26.12 38.95 12.86
CA VAL A 346 -27.32 39.63 12.35
C VAL A 346 -28.03 40.40 13.51
N LYS A 347 -28.23 39.77 14.66
CA LYS A 347 -28.83 40.44 15.79
C LYS A 347 -28.05 41.68 16.25
N ARG A 348 -26.71 41.64 16.29
CA ARG A 348 -25.87 42.79 16.67
C ARG A 348 -25.98 43.95 15.66
N GLU A 349 -26.11 43.67 14.37
CA GLU A 349 -26.26 44.69 13.34
C GLU A 349 -27.62 45.37 13.36
N TYR A 350 -28.67 44.73 13.89
CA TYR A 350 -30.02 45.33 14.02
C TYR A 350 -30.26 46.00 15.39
N GLU A 351 -29.39 45.81 16.38
CA GLU A 351 -29.46 46.45 17.70
C GLU A 351 -28.61 47.75 17.79
N THR A 352 -27.85 48.08 16.74
CA THR A 352 -27.10 49.35 16.59
C THR A 352 -27.80 50.28 15.57
#